data_b4b2347c5abf89bb03c8db98e97c4f87
#
_entry.id   b4b2347c5abf89bb03c8db98e97c4f87
#
_cell.length_a   1.000
_cell.length_b   1.000
_cell.length_c   1.000
_cell.angle_alpha   90.00
_cell.angle_beta   90.00
_cell.angle_gamma   90.00
#
_symmetry.space_group_name_H-M   'P 1'
#
loop_
_entity.id
_entity.type
_entity.pdbx_description
1 polymer ?
#
loop_
_entity_poly.entity_id
_entity_poly.type
_entity_poly.pdbx_seq_one_letter_code
_entity_poly.pdbx_strand_id
1 'polypeptide(L)'
;TDMLEAGEVGFVIAGIKDIYGAPVGDTITLSATPDVAILPGFKKVKPQVYAGLFPIDASDFEPFREALQKLQINDSALFFEPESSDALGFGFRCGFLGMLHMEIVQERLDLREPIAECHILVPQEYLGNVMTLCVERRGVQKDMKFLGNQVSITFEIPMAEVVMDFFDKLKSCSRGFASL
;
A
#
# COMPACT_ATOMS: atom_id res chain seq x y z
N THR A 1 -19.63 -21.66 27.37
CA THR A 1 -19.19 -21.98 28.76
C THR A 1 -18.67 -20.69 29.38
N ASP A 2 -19.09 -20.43 30.60
CA ASP A 2 -18.73 -19.24 31.36
C ASP A 2 -17.38 -19.37 32.07
N MET A 3 -16.65 -20.44 31.79
CA MET A 3 -15.37 -20.78 32.41
C MET A 3 -14.45 -21.50 31.42
N LEU A 4 -13.16 -21.19 31.49
CA LEU A 4 -12.09 -21.92 30.81
C LEU A 4 -11.21 -22.60 31.85
N GLU A 5 -10.90 -23.86 31.62
CA GLU A 5 -10.00 -24.66 32.46
C GLU A 5 -8.56 -24.61 31.95
N ALA A 6 -7.61 -25.07 32.75
CA ALA A 6 -6.20 -25.09 32.34
C ALA A 6 -6.00 -25.95 31.09
N GLY A 7 -5.38 -25.38 30.06
CA GLY A 7 -5.14 -26.02 28.77
C GLY A 7 -6.23 -25.79 27.72
N GLU A 8 -7.34 -25.14 28.09
CA GLU A 8 -8.40 -24.81 27.15
C GLU A 8 -8.12 -23.51 26.40
N VAL A 9 -8.69 -23.41 25.19
CA VAL A 9 -8.62 -22.21 24.34
C VAL A 9 -10.04 -21.67 24.18
N GLY A 10 -10.20 -20.36 24.33
CA GLY A 10 -11.50 -19.70 24.22
C GLY A 10 -11.40 -18.22 23.90
N PHE A 11 -12.54 -17.55 23.94
CA PHE A 11 -12.66 -16.13 23.70
C PHE A 11 -12.86 -15.38 25.02
N VAL A 12 -12.11 -14.27 25.19
CA VAL A 12 -12.29 -13.33 26.30
C VAL A 12 -12.86 -12.03 25.74
N ILE A 13 -14.04 -11.62 26.24
CA ILE A 13 -14.70 -10.37 25.85
C ILE A 13 -14.69 -9.44 27.06
N ALA A 14 -13.74 -8.50 27.09
CA ALA A 14 -13.53 -7.59 28.20
C ALA A 14 -13.94 -6.13 27.88
N GLY A 15 -14.57 -5.86 26.72
CA GLY A 15 -14.98 -4.53 26.30
C GLY A 15 -13.81 -3.57 26.06
N ILE A 16 -12.63 -4.10 25.77
CA ILE A 16 -11.42 -3.32 25.47
C ILE A 16 -11.61 -2.60 24.14
N LYS A 17 -11.47 -1.28 24.15
CA LYS A 17 -11.62 -0.42 22.95
C LYS A 17 -10.28 0.12 22.45
N ASP A 18 -9.20 -0.12 23.18
CA ASP A 18 -7.85 0.34 22.85
C ASP A 18 -6.95 -0.87 22.61
N ILE A 19 -6.29 -0.89 21.46
CA ILE A 19 -5.36 -1.94 21.08
C ILE A 19 -4.14 -2.02 22.01
N TYR A 20 -3.77 -0.90 22.62
CA TYR A 20 -2.63 -0.84 23.55
C TYR A 20 -2.97 -1.43 24.92
N GLY A 21 -4.25 -1.56 25.26
CA GLY A 21 -4.72 -2.10 26.53
C GLY A 21 -4.63 -3.63 26.64
N ALA A 22 -4.48 -4.34 25.50
CA ALA A 22 -4.34 -5.81 25.47
C ALA A 22 -3.57 -6.24 24.21
N PRO A 23 -2.26 -6.04 24.15
CA PRO A 23 -1.45 -6.45 23.00
C PRO A 23 -1.46 -7.98 22.86
N VAL A 24 -1.32 -8.46 21.62
CA VAL A 24 -1.24 -9.89 21.30
C VAL A 24 -0.02 -10.50 21.98
N GLY A 25 -0.22 -11.62 22.69
CA GLY A 25 0.82 -12.31 23.44
C GLY A 25 1.00 -11.83 24.88
N ASP A 26 0.10 -10.96 25.34
CA ASP A 26 0.08 -10.53 26.73
C ASP A 26 -0.45 -11.61 27.68
N THR A 27 -0.20 -11.46 28.97
CA THR A 27 -0.59 -12.40 30.00
C THR A 27 -1.75 -11.83 30.81
N ILE A 28 -2.83 -12.60 30.91
CA ILE A 28 -4.00 -12.25 31.75
C ILE A 28 -3.79 -12.81 33.14
N THR A 29 -3.97 -11.96 34.17
CA THR A 29 -3.85 -12.35 35.58
C THR A 29 -5.00 -11.77 36.41
N LEU A 30 -5.09 -12.19 37.67
CA LEU A 30 -6.05 -11.64 38.62
C LEU A 30 -5.63 -10.22 39.02
N SER A 31 -6.60 -9.31 39.16
CA SER A 31 -6.32 -7.93 39.62
C SER A 31 -5.70 -7.86 41.01
N ALA A 32 -5.91 -8.91 41.83
CA ALA A 32 -5.31 -9.04 43.16
C ALA A 32 -3.82 -9.45 43.13
N THR A 33 -3.34 -10.01 42.01
CA THR A 33 -1.94 -10.46 41.84
C THR A 33 -1.38 -9.94 40.51
N PRO A 34 -1.18 -8.60 40.34
CA PRO A 34 -0.76 -8.01 39.07
C PRO A 34 0.69 -8.35 38.70
N ASP A 35 1.56 -8.65 39.67
CA ASP A 35 2.99 -8.89 39.46
C ASP A 35 3.29 -10.34 39.05
N VAL A 36 2.67 -10.80 37.95
CA VAL A 36 2.96 -12.12 37.39
C VAL A 36 3.96 -11.99 36.25
N ALA A 37 4.95 -12.89 36.20
CA ALA A 37 5.90 -12.93 35.10
C ALA A 37 5.19 -13.21 33.78
N ILE A 38 5.50 -12.40 32.77
CA ILE A 38 4.95 -12.59 31.39
C ILE A 38 5.36 -13.98 30.88
N LEU A 39 4.37 -14.74 30.35
CA LEU A 39 4.64 -16.05 29.79
C LEU A 39 5.52 -15.93 28.54
N PRO A 40 6.64 -16.67 28.46
CA PRO A 40 7.53 -16.61 27.30
C PRO A 40 6.92 -17.34 26.10
N GLY A 41 7.33 -16.95 24.89
CA GLY A 41 7.02 -17.69 23.67
C GLY A 41 6.37 -16.89 22.56
N PHE A 42 5.69 -15.80 22.89
CA PHE A 42 5.16 -14.92 21.84
C PHE A 42 6.27 -14.06 21.24
N LYS A 43 6.44 -14.17 19.91
CA LYS A 43 7.34 -13.33 19.13
C LYS A 43 6.52 -12.42 18.23
N LYS A 44 6.76 -11.12 18.28
CA LYS A 44 6.16 -10.17 17.34
C LYS A 44 6.67 -10.48 15.93
N VAL A 45 5.77 -10.87 15.04
CA VAL A 45 6.11 -11.17 13.65
C VAL A 45 6.39 -9.86 12.93
N LYS A 46 7.52 -9.81 12.20
CA LYS A 46 7.90 -8.64 11.41
C LYS A 46 7.20 -8.69 10.05
N PRO A 47 6.72 -7.55 9.53
CA PRO A 47 6.21 -7.45 8.17
C PRO A 47 7.25 -7.90 7.13
N GLN A 48 6.79 -8.56 6.07
CA GLN A 48 7.61 -9.02 4.95
C GLN A 48 7.37 -8.17 3.69
N VAL A 49 6.19 -7.57 3.57
CA VAL A 49 5.78 -6.74 2.44
C VAL A 49 5.35 -5.39 2.96
N TYR A 50 5.71 -4.34 2.25
CA TYR A 50 5.33 -2.96 2.58
C TYR A 50 4.68 -2.29 1.38
N ALA A 51 3.66 -1.45 1.65
CA ALA A 51 3.06 -0.55 0.66
C ALA A 51 2.76 0.80 1.29
N GLY A 52 2.97 1.88 0.55
CA GLY A 52 2.49 3.21 0.90
C GLY A 52 1.03 3.35 0.53
N LEU A 53 0.19 3.73 1.48
CA LEU A 53 -1.23 4.01 1.28
C LEU A 53 -1.49 5.50 1.56
N PHE A 54 -2.10 6.18 0.59
CA PHE A 54 -2.34 7.61 0.65
C PHE A 54 -3.82 7.89 0.43
N PRO A 55 -4.44 8.81 1.20
CA PRO A 55 -5.81 9.22 0.94
C PRO A 55 -5.88 9.99 -0.39
N ILE A 56 -7.03 9.94 -1.08
CA ILE A 56 -7.25 10.68 -2.32
C ILE A 56 -7.31 12.17 -2.02
N ASP A 57 -8.04 12.54 -0.97
CA ASP A 57 -8.13 13.92 -0.50
C ASP A 57 -7.32 14.10 0.79
N ALA A 58 -6.55 15.17 0.88
CA ALA A 58 -5.72 15.47 2.05
C ALA A 58 -6.54 15.63 3.35
N SER A 59 -7.81 16.02 3.24
CA SER A 59 -8.75 16.10 4.36
C SER A 59 -9.09 14.75 4.98
N ASP A 60 -8.89 13.65 4.24
CA ASP A 60 -9.22 12.30 4.68
C ASP A 60 -8.08 11.63 5.44
N PHE A 61 -6.97 12.32 5.69
CA PHE A 61 -5.82 11.76 6.41
C PHE A 61 -6.19 11.27 7.82
N GLU A 62 -6.89 12.07 8.61
CA GLU A 62 -7.31 11.68 9.97
C GLU A 62 -8.38 10.58 9.97
N PRO A 63 -9.46 10.65 9.16
CA PRO A 63 -10.38 9.52 8.97
C PRO A 63 -9.69 8.23 8.53
N PHE A 64 -8.71 8.32 7.65
CA PHE A 64 -7.93 7.16 7.19
C PHE A 64 -7.07 6.57 8.31
N ARG A 65 -6.42 7.39 9.12
CA ARG A 65 -5.68 6.95 10.30
C ARG A 65 -6.59 6.15 11.26
N GLU A 66 -7.77 6.70 11.55
CA GLU A 66 -8.75 6.03 12.42
C GLU A 66 -9.22 4.69 11.81
N ALA A 67 -9.42 4.62 10.50
CA ALA A 67 -9.81 3.40 9.81
C ALA A 67 -8.72 2.31 9.92
N LEU A 68 -7.45 2.68 9.74
CA LEU A 68 -6.31 1.76 9.93
C LEU A 68 -6.18 1.30 11.38
N GLN A 69 -6.39 2.18 12.36
CA GLN A 69 -6.42 1.80 13.78
C GLN A 69 -7.54 0.80 14.09
N LYS A 70 -8.75 1.03 13.56
CA LYS A 70 -9.89 0.10 13.71
C LYS A 70 -9.61 -1.25 13.05
N LEU A 71 -8.98 -1.24 11.87
CA LEU A 71 -8.59 -2.46 11.19
C LEU A 71 -7.54 -3.23 11.99
N GLN A 72 -6.57 -2.55 12.60
CA GLN A 72 -5.53 -3.15 13.42
C GLN A 72 -6.08 -3.83 14.69
N ILE A 73 -7.22 -3.40 15.23
CA ILE A 73 -7.90 -4.07 16.35
C ILE A 73 -8.31 -5.50 15.96
N ASN A 74 -8.75 -5.71 14.71
CA ASN A 74 -9.16 -7.01 14.19
C ASN A 74 -7.98 -7.78 13.56
N ASP A 75 -6.92 -7.08 13.18
CA ASP A 75 -5.75 -7.62 12.49
C ASP A 75 -4.48 -7.05 13.12
N SER A 76 -4.07 -7.65 14.23
CA SER A 76 -2.89 -7.21 14.99
C SER A 76 -1.56 -7.38 14.24
N ALA A 77 -1.56 -8.08 13.10
CA ALA A 77 -0.40 -8.25 12.25
C ALA A 77 -0.20 -7.06 11.29
N LEU A 78 -1.24 -6.24 11.08
CA LEU A 78 -1.13 -5.01 10.31
C LEU A 78 -0.27 -4.00 11.06
N PHE A 79 0.83 -3.62 10.44
CA PHE A 79 1.70 -2.53 10.91
C PHE A 79 1.47 -1.30 10.03
N PHE A 80 1.47 -0.11 10.61
CA PHE A 80 1.49 1.13 9.83
C PHE A 80 2.20 2.25 10.60
N GLU A 81 2.84 3.13 9.84
CA GLU A 81 3.51 4.33 10.33
C GLU A 81 3.25 5.49 9.35
N PRO A 82 3.25 6.75 9.82
CA PRO A 82 3.10 7.89 8.93
C PRO A 82 4.20 7.95 7.88
N GLU A 83 3.83 8.26 6.65
CA GLU A 83 4.73 8.44 5.51
C GLU A 83 4.32 9.69 4.72
N SER A 84 5.27 10.33 4.08
CA SER A 84 5.02 11.45 3.17
C SER A 84 5.64 11.20 1.81
N SER A 85 4.92 11.58 0.77
CA SER A 85 5.35 11.52 -0.62
C SER A 85 5.24 12.92 -1.25
N ASP A 86 6.24 13.34 -1.99
CA ASP A 86 6.20 14.63 -2.70
C ASP A 86 5.08 14.68 -3.75
N ALA A 87 4.71 13.52 -4.32
CA ALA A 87 3.66 13.41 -5.34
C ALA A 87 2.26 13.17 -4.75
N LEU A 88 2.16 12.42 -3.63
CA LEU A 88 0.88 11.94 -3.09
C LEU A 88 0.51 12.58 -1.74
N GLY A 89 1.40 13.41 -1.16
CA GLY A 89 1.18 14.07 0.12
C GLY A 89 1.39 13.15 1.32
N PHE A 90 0.59 13.32 2.37
CA PHE A 90 0.70 12.54 3.60
C PHE A 90 -0.13 11.26 3.53
N GLY A 91 0.45 10.17 4.01
CA GLY A 91 -0.16 8.85 4.06
C GLY A 91 0.45 7.96 5.11
N PHE A 92 0.38 6.65 4.90
CA PHE A 92 0.91 5.65 5.82
C PHE A 92 1.67 4.57 5.07
N ARG A 93 2.85 4.24 5.57
CA ARG A 93 3.57 3.04 5.19
C ARG A 93 2.99 1.86 5.96
N CYS A 94 2.32 0.97 5.25
CA CYS A 94 1.70 -0.22 5.83
C CYS A 94 2.58 -1.44 5.61
N GLY A 95 2.70 -2.27 6.63
CA GLY A 95 3.46 -3.51 6.61
C GLY A 95 2.56 -4.73 6.78
N PHE A 96 2.79 -5.75 5.97
CA PHE A 96 1.98 -6.98 5.88
C PHE A 96 2.86 -8.21 6.07
N LEU A 97 2.27 -9.31 6.57
CA LEU A 97 2.96 -10.59 6.75
C LEU A 97 3.41 -11.22 5.42
N GLY A 98 2.74 -10.88 4.32
CA GLY A 98 3.00 -11.36 2.97
C GLY A 98 1.96 -10.83 1.99
N MET A 99 2.04 -11.24 0.72
CA MET A 99 1.14 -10.79 -0.34
C MET A 99 -0.32 -11.12 -0.07
N LEU A 100 -0.63 -12.34 0.40
CA LEU A 100 -1.99 -12.75 0.72
C LEU A 100 -2.59 -11.87 1.84
N HIS A 101 -1.80 -11.54 2.87
CA HIS A 101 -2.25 -10.64 3.93
C HIS A 101 -2.56 -9.24 3.36
N MET A 102 -1.72 -8.74 2.45
CA MET A 102 -1.97 -7.47 1.76
C MET A 102 -3.27 -7.50 0.95
N GLU A 103 -3.53 -8.58 0.21
CA GLU A 103 -4.77 -8.76 -0.57
C GLU A 103 -6.02 -8.74 0.33
N ILE A 104 -5.99 -9.44 1.49
CA ILE A 104 -7.09 -9.43 2.46
C ILE A 104 -7.35 -8.02 3.01
N VAL A 105 -6.29 -7.25 3.28
CA VAL A 105 -6.43 -5.86 3.72
C VAL A 105 -6.95 -4.98 2.59
N GLN A 106 -6.53 -5.19 1.35
CA GLN A 106 -7.05 -4.49 0.18
C GLN A 106 -8.56 -4.68 -0.01
N GLU A 107 -9.07 -5.90 0.20
CA GLU A 107 -10.52 -6.18 0.12
C GLU A 107 -11.35 -5.40 1.16
N ARG A 108 -10.73 -4.97 2.26
CA ARG A 108 -11.37 -4.21 3.34
C ARG A 108 -11.27 -2.70 3.18
N LEU A 109 -10.42 -2.23 2.26
CA LEU A 109 -10.19 -0.84 1.93
C LEU A 109 -10.59 -0.58 0.48
N ASP A 110 -11.25 0.54 0.18
CA ASP A 110 -11.47 1.00 -1.20
C ASP A 110 -10.15 1.61 -1.72
N LEU A 111 -9.28 0.74 -2.25
CA LEU A 111 -7.99 1.15 -2.77
C LEU A 111 -8.08 1.48 -4.25
N ARG A 112 -7.53 2.63 -4.62
CA ARG A 112 -7.39 3.08 -6.01
C ARG A 112 -5.93 3.27 -6.33
N GLU A 113 -5.51 2.76 -7.49
CA GLU A 113 -4.16 2.98 -8.00
C GLU A 113 -4.09 4.38 -8.63
N PRO A 114 -3.13 5.24 -8.22
CA PRO A 114 -2.94 6.53 -8.86
C PRO A 114 -2.48 6.34 -10.30
N ILE A 115 -3.13 7.02 -11.23
CA ILE A 115 -2.82 6.98 -12.66
C ILE A 115 -2.19 8.31 -13.06
N ALA A 116 -1.05 8.25 -13.74
CA ALA A 116 -0.39 9.40 -14.32
C ALA A 116 -0.80 9.56 -15.80
N GLU A 117 -1.14 10.78 -16.18
CA GLU A 117 -1.31 11.13 -17.59
C GLU A 117 0.07 11.52 -18.17
N CYS A 118 0.57 10.69 -19.07
CA CYS A 118 1.88 10.79 -19.67
C CYS A 118 1.79 11.35 -21.09
N HIS A 119 2.31 12.56 -21.32
CA HIS A 119 2.41 13.17 -22.64
C HIS A 119 3.80 12.94 -23.21
N ILE A 120 3.90 12.08 -24.22
CA ILE A 120 5.17 11.68 -24.82
C ILE A 120 5.28 12.25 -26.23
N LEU A 121 6.36 12.97 -26.49
CA LEU A 121 6.73 13.41 -27.82
C LEU A 121 7.87 12.55 -28.37
N VAL A 122 7.68 11.95 -29.53
CA VAL A 122 8.63 10.99 -30.10
C VAL A 122 8.70 11.09 -31.62
N PRO A 123 9.88 10.93 -32.26
CA PRO A 123 9.97 10.80 -33.71
C PRO A 123 9.21 9.57 -34.21
N GLN A 124 8.59 9.69 -35.38
CA GLN A 124 7.73 8.66 -35.95
C GLN A 124 8.43 7.27 -36.08
N GLU A 125 9.75 7.26 -36.32
CA GLU A 125 10.55 6.03 -36.43
C GLU A 125 10.64 5.20 -35.14
N TYR A 126 10.47 5.84 -33.94
CA TYR A 126 10.52 5.18 -32.63
C TYR A 126 9.13 4.98 -32.02
N LEU A 127 8.06 5.41 -32.71
CA LEU A 127 6.69 5.34 -32.19
C LEU A 127 6.31 3.92 -31.73
N GLY A 128 6.61 2.92 -32.57
CA GLY A 128 6.27 1.52 -32.24
C GLY A 128 6.92 1.03 -30.96
N ASN A 129 8.21 1.35 -30.75
CA ASN A 129 8.93 0.95 -29.54
C ASN A 129 8.36 1.59 -28.28
N VAL A 130 8.02 2.91 -28.38
CA VAL A 130 7.45 3.65 -27.26
C VAL A 130 6.04 3.17 -26.94
N MET A 131 5.22 2.88 -27.94
CA MET A 131 3.90 2.29 -27.73
C MET A 131 3.97 0.92 -27.04
N THR A 132 4.89 0.05 -27.48
CA THR A 132 5.12 -1.24 -26.84
C THR A 132 5.51 -1.06 -25.37
N LEU A 133 6.45 -0.16 -25.07
CA LEU A 133 6.85 0.16 -23.69
C LEU A 133 5.64 0.61 -22.84
N CYS A 134 4.81 1.53 -23.35
CA CYS A 134 3.64 2.01 -22.61
C CYS A 134 2.63 0.89 -22.34
N VAL A 135 2.37 0.01 -23.30
CA VAL A 135 1.46 -1.13 -23.13
C VAL A 135 2.03 -2.16 -22.14
N GLU A 136 3.33 -2.47 -22.19
CA GLU A 136 4.01 -3.33 -21.20
C GLU A 136 3.90 -2.78 -19.77
N ARG A 137 3.79 -1.44 -19.63
CA ARG A 137 3.58 -0.73 -18.37
C ARG A 137 2.10 -0.50 -18.03
N ARG A 138 1.22 -1.35 -18.50
CA ARG A 138 -0.24 -1.29 -18.26
C ARG A 138 -0.86 0.05 -18.70
N GLY A 139 -0.21 0.76 -19.62
CA GLY A 139 -0.68 2.04 -20.12
C GLY A 139 -1.86 1.90 -21.06
N VAL A 140 -2.80 2.84 -20.95
CA VAL A 140 -3.97 2.96 -21.83
C VAL A 140 -3.79 4.21 -22.70
N GLN A 141 -3.76 4.02 -24.02
CA GLN A 141 -3.66 5.14 -24.95
C GLN A 141 -4.94 5.99 -24.94
N LYS A 142 -4.79 7.30 -24.78
CA LYS A 142 -5.89 8.28 -24.81
C LYS A 142 -5.93 9.10 -26.09
N ASP A 143 -4.78 9.60 -26.52
CA ASP A 143 -4.72 10.46 -27.71
C ASP A 143 -3.41 10.22 -28.49
N MET A 144 -3.46 10.55 -29.79
CA MET A 144 -2.28 10.53 -30.66
C MET A 144 -2.43 11.60 -31.74
N LYS A 145 -1.41 12.47 -31.87
CA LYS A 145 -1.39 13.55 -32.86
C LYS A 145 -0.06 13.53 -33.62
N PHE A 146 -0.14 13.59 -34.94
CA PHE A 146 1.03 13.71 -35.81
C PHE A 146 1.39 15.18 -35.99
N LEU A 147 2.62 15.53 -35.65
CA LEU A 147 3.19 16.89 -35.72
C LEU A 147 4.39 16.89 -36.68
N GLY A 148 4.13 16.79 -37.98
CA GLY A 148 5.20 16.64 -38.98
C GLY A 148 5.96 15.31 -38.80
N ASN A 149 7.26 15.38 -38.47
CA ASN A 149 8.09 14.18 -38.26
C ASN A 149 8.05 13.64 -36.82
N GLN A 150 7.27 14.28 -35.94
CA GLN A 150 7.10 13.85 -34.57
C GLN A 150 5.65 13.42 -34.32
N VAL A 151 5.47 12.60 -33.30
CA VAL A 151 4.16 12.18 -32.83
C VAL A 151 4.05 12.51 -31.35
N SER A 152 2.96 13.19 -31.01
CA SER A 152 2.56 13.40 -29.61
C SER A 152 1.55 12.32 -29.25
N ILE A 153 1.88 11.52 -28.24
CA ILE A 153 0.99 10.48 -27.71
C ILE A 153 0.70 10.73 -26.25
N THR A 154 -0.54 10.49 -25.85
CA THR A 154 -0.98 10.59 -24.46
C THR A 154 -1.41 9.20 -23.97
N PHE A 155 -0.81 8.77 -22.88
CA PHE A 155 -1.12 7.54 -22.20
C PHE A 155 -1.50 7.80 -20.74
N GLU A 156 -2.48 7.07 -20.24
CA GLU A 156 -2.69 6.88 -18.81
C GLU A 156 -1.90 5.66 -18.36
N ILE A 157 -0.93 5.85 -17.46
CA ILE A 157 -0.06 4.79 -16.96
C ILE A 157 -0.12 4.79 -15.43
N PRO A 158 -0.26 3.62 -14.76
CA PRO A 158 -0.16 3.56 -13.31
C PRO A 158 1.11 4.24 -12.80
N MET A 159 0.98 5.12 -11.80
CA MET A 159 2.10 5.93 -11.31
C MET A 159 3.27 5.07 -10.82
N ALA A 160 3.00 3.89 -10.23
CA ALA A 160 4.03 2.95 -9.81
C ALA A 160 4.92 2.48 -10.97
N GLU A 161 4.37 2.38 -12.18
CA GLU A 161 5.11 1.99 -13.38
C GLU A 161 5.94 3.13 -13.96
N VAL A 162 5.56 4.39 -13.68
CA VAL A 162 6.25 5.58 -14.18
C VAL A 162 7.45 5.94 -13.30
N VAL A 163 7.28 5.86 -11.98
CA VAL A 163 8.28 6.34 -11.00
C VAL A 163 9.56 5.50 -10.99
N MET A 164 9.49 4.21 -11.32
CA MET A 164 10.64 3.30 -11.19
C MET A 164 11.73 3.54 -12.25
N ASP A 165 11.49 3.07 -13.46
CA ASP A 165 12.50 3.02 -14.54
C ASP A 165 11.94 3.42 -15.91
N PHE A 166 10.71 3.95 -15.94
CA PHE A 166 10.03 4.30 -17.19
C PHE A 166 10.80 5.32 -18.03
N PHE A 167 11.34 6.35 -17.39
CA PHE A 167 12.15 7.39 -18.06
C PHE A 167 13.38 6.80 -18.74
N ASP A 168 14.12 5.96 -18.04
CA ASP A 168 15.33 5.35 -18.57
C ASP A 168 15.01 4.42 -19.75
N LYS A 169 13.93 3.66 -19.65
CA LYS A 169 13.45 2.79 -20.72
C LYS A 169 12.93 3.60 -21.91
N LEU A 170 12.20 4.70 -21.66
CA LEU A 170 11.72 5.61 -22.69
C LEU A 170 12.90 6.20 -23.50
N LYS A 171 13.92 6.66 -22.81
CA LYS A 171 15.16 7.15 -23.44
C LYS A 171 15.87 6.05 -24.22
N SER A 172 15.99 4.87 -23.62
CA SER A 172 16.68 3.74 -24.25
C SER A 172 15.98 3.27 -25.54
N CYS A 173 14.65 3.07 -25.51
CA CYS A 173 13.89 2.55 -26.67
C CYS A 173 13.75 3.57 -27.80
N SER A 174 13.94 4.87 -27.51
CA SER A 174 13.91 5.97 -28.48
C SER A 174 15.28 6.55 -28.82
N ARG A 175 16.37 5.92 -28.40
CA ARG A 175 17.75 6.43 -28.54
C ARG A 175 17.94 7.87 -28.01
N GLY A 176 17.19 8.23 -26.96
CA GLY A 176 17.24 9.54 -26.34
C GLY A 176 16.33 10.59 -26.96
N PHE A 177 15.62 10.29 -28.05
CA PHE A 177 14.82 11.27 -28.78
C PHE A 177 13.42 11.50 -28.18
N ALA A 178 12.85 10.56 -27.43
CA ALA A 178 11.57 10.78 -26.78
C ALA A 178 11.69 11.71 -25.57
N SER A 179 10.67 12.54 -25.38
CA SER A 179 10.50 13.40 -24.19
C SER A 179 9.13 13.15 -23.57
N LEU A 180 9.07 13.23 -22.26
CA LEU A 180 7.88 13.12 -21.43
C LEU A 180 7.64 14.47 -20.75
#